data_3541fde137a6580f6599551f8cbbe0a4
#
_entry.id   3541fde137a6580f6599551f8cbbe0a4
#
_cell.length_a   1.000
_cell.length_b   1.000
_cell.length_c   1.000
_cell.angle_alpha   90.00
_cell.angle_beta   90.00
_cell.angle_gamma   90.00
#
_symmetry.space_group_name_H-M   'P 1'
#
loop_
_entity.id
_entity.type
_entity.pdbx_description
1 polymer ?
#
loop_
_entity_poly.entity_id
_entity_poly.type
_entity_poly.pdbx_seq_one_letter_code
_entity_poly.pdbx_strand_id
1 'polypeptide(L)'
;TTYDWKTPVDTDTPGETTGTIVVTYPDGSKEEVEVTVNVVDTTPQVTDTELYTAQGGVVNKPYGQTATNDEVIGVVTTDAPAEKIQSIVAVDAIPTTGQNQPVNVKVTYADGSNDTVIVTVNYGLATDAYDPAGQAITVDKGSQPNAADGIANKADLPANTTYGWAAPVDTSTPGTTSGTIVVTYPDGSMDQVTVDVIVNENATDTELYTAQGGVV
;
A
#
# COMPACT_ATOMS: atom_id res chain seq x y z
N THR A 1 -32.18 -32.00 56.95
CA THR A 1 -32.81 -32.00 55.62
C THR A 1 -31.78 -32.37 54.58
N THR A 2 -32.08 -33.37 53.71
CA THR A 2 -31.28 -33.76 52.58
C THR A 2 -32.07 -33.56 51.31
N TYR A 3 -31.30 -33.42 50.17
CA TYR A 3 -31.86 -33.18 48.86
C TYR A 3 -31.21 -34.17 47.88
N ASP A 4 -32.01 -34.99 47.25
CA ASP A 4 -31.56 -36.00 46.32
C ASP A 4 -32.44 -36.02 45.08
N TRP A 5 -31.85 -36.34 43.90
CA TRP A 5 -32.68 -36.56 42.73
C TRP A 5 -33.53 -37.82 42.89
N LYS A 6 -34.79 -37.75 42.57
CA LYS A 6 -35.68 -38.89 42.50
C LYS A 6 -35.24 -39.92 41.48
N THR A 7 -34.85 -39.39 40.31
CA THR A 7 -34.16 -40.08 39.21
C THR A 7 -33.08 -39.17 38.66
N PRO A 8 -31.92 -39.70 38.23
CA PRO A 8 -30.91 -38.87 37.56
C PRO A 8 -31.53 -38.12 36.39
N VAL A 9 -31.21 -36.82 36.26
CA VAL A 9 -31.60 -36.00 35.11
C VAL A 9 -30.65 -36.28 33.98
N ASP A 10 -31.19 -36.49 32.77
CA ASP A 10 -30.39 -36.59 31.57
C ASP A 10 -29.76 -35.23 31.26
N THR A 11 -28.42 -35.19 31.23
CA THR A 11 -27.63 -34.02 30.92
C THR A 11 -26.81 -34.19 29.62
N ASP A 12 -27.02 -35.28 28.87
CA ASP A 12 -26.30 -35.59 27.66
C ASP A 12 -26.91 -34.88 26.43
N THR A 13 -28.18 -34.50 26.52
CA THR A 13 -28.89 -33.82 25.45
C THR A 13 -29.10 -32.33 25.80
N PRO A 14 -28.55 -31.38 25.06
CA PRO A 14 -28.81 -29.96 25.29
C PRO A 14 -30.27 -29.60 25.13
N GLY A 15 -30.76 -28.70 25.98
CA GLY A 15 -32.13 -28.25 25.99
C GLY A 15 -32.69 -28.14 27.38
N GLU A 16 -33.99 -27.78 27.47
CA GLU A 16 -34.72 -27.68 28.72
C GLU A 16 -35.33 -29.05 29.06
N THR A 17 -35.03 -29.54 30.26
CA THR A 17 -35.59 -30.78 30.79
C THR A 17 -36.09 -30.55 32.20
N THR A 18 -36.92 -31.44 32.71
CA THR A 18 -37.42 -31.36 34.09
C THR A 18 -36.90 -32.53 34.92
N GLY A 19 -36.65 -32.27 36.19
CA GLY A 19 -36.27 -33.29 37.17
C GLY A 19 -37.05 -33.11 38.48
N THR A 20 -37.14 -34.18 39.24
CA THR A 20 -37.79 -34.14 40.56
C THR A 20 -36.76 -34.32 41.67
N ILE A 21 -36.70 -33.36 42.58
CA ILE A 21 -35.89 -33.43 43.80
C ILE A 21 -36.76 -33.98 44.94
N VAL A 22 -36.23 -34.96 45.67
CA VAL A 22 -36.82 -35.44 46.92
C VAL A 22 -36.16 -34.72 48.08
N VAL A 23 -36.95 -33.97 48.82
CA VAL A 23 -36.55 -33.32 50.08
C VAL A 23 -36.89 -34.22 51.21
N THR A 24 -35.92 -34.71 52.03
CA THR A 24 -36.15 -35.52 53.22
C THR A 24 -35.88 -34.68 54.47
N TYR A 25 -36.86 -34.50 55.28
CA TYR A 25 -36.79 -33.73 56.52
C TYR A 25 -36.23 -34.55 57.69
N PRO A 26 -35.79 -33.91 58.81
CA PRO A 26 -35.22 -34.61 59.98
C PRO A 26 -36.13 -35.59 60.64
N ASP A 27 -37.48 -35.46 60.54
CA ASP A 27 -38.51 -36.35 61.07
C ASP A 27 -38.78 -37.55 60.12
N GLY A 28 -38.07 -37.65 58.99
CA GLY A 28 -38.20 -38.70 57.98
C GLY A 28 -39.33 -38.48 56.97
N SER A 29 -40.09 -37.39 57.06
CA SER A 29 -41.05 -37.03 56.02
C SER A 29 -40.36 -36.58 54.74
N LYS A 30 -41.06 -36.74 53.61
CA LYS A 30 -40.49 -36.41 52.26
C LYS A 30 -41.45 -35.55 51.46
N GLU A 31 -40.88 -34.66 50.66
CA GLU A 31 -41.55 -33.82 49.66
C GLU A 31 -40.88 -33.93 48.32
N GLU A 32 -41.64 -33.89 47.26
CA GLU A 32 -41.15 -33.91 45.91
C GLU A 32 -41.30 -32.51 45.26
N VAL A 33 -40.25 -32.00 44.71
CA VAL A 33 -40.21 -30.68 44.00
C VAL A 33 -39.73 -30.89 42.59
N GLU A 34 -40.58 -30.52 41.64
CA GLU A 34 -40.17 -30.47 40.20
C GLU A 34 -39.34 -29.22 39.94
N VAL A 35 -38.21 -29.39 39.26
CA VAL A 35 -37.31 -28.32 38.90
C VAL A 35 -36.98 -28.39 37.40
N THR A 36 -36.87 -27.24 36.78
CA THR A 36 -36.40 -27.12 35.40
C THR A 36 -34.87 -27.10 35.38
N VAL A 37 -34.27 -27.93 34.54
CA VAL A 37 -32.83 -28.00 34.31
C VAL A 37 -32.57 -27.59 32.86
N ASN A 38 -31.76 -26.57 32.66
CA ASN A 38 -31.33 -26.14 31.33
C ASN A 38 -29.94 -26.73 31.04
N VAL A 39 -29.89 -27.70 30.14
CA VAL A 39 -28.64 -28.32 29.69
C VAL A 39 -28.09 -27.49 28.50
N VAL A 40 -26.93 -26.87 28.69
CA VAL A 40 -26.26 -26.09 27.66
C VAL A 40 -25.26 -26.95 26.89
N ASP A 41 -25.27 -26.82 25.58
CA ASP A 41 -24.21 -27.42 24.74
C ASP A 41 -22.91 -26.67 24.98
N THR A 42 -21.91 -27.35 25.51
CA THR A 42 -20.55 -26.81 25.72
C THR A 42 -19.54 -27.36 24.73
N THR A 43 -19.99 -28.10 23.70
CA THR A 43 -19.08 -28.57 22.63
C THR A 43 -18.51 -27.37 21.88
N PRO A 44 -17.19 -27.28 21.73
CA PRO A 44 -16.61 -26.25 20.90
C PRO A 44 -17.18 -26.33 19.48
N GLN A 45 -17.85 -25.27 19.04
CA GLN A 45 -18.30 -25.16 17.65
C GLN A 45 -17.09 -24.83 16.78
N VAL A 46 -16.84 -25.63 15.75
CA VAL A 46 -15.83 -25.29 14.74
C VAL A 46 -16.30 -24.05 13.97
N THR A 47 -15.50 -23.01 13.98
CA THR A 47 -15.83 -21.75 13.33
C THR A 47 -15.55 -21.78 11.81
N ASP A 48 -16.23 -20.92 11.06
CA ASP A 48 -15.99 -20.82 9.61
C ASP A 48 -14.51 -20.42 9.30
N THR A 49 -13.85 -19.62 10.17
CA THR A 49 -12.42 -19.29 10.06
C THR A 49 -11.47 -20.51 10.28
N GLU A 50 -11.92 -21.55 10.95
CA GLU A 50 -11.18 -22.80 11.10
C GLU A 50 -11.41 -23.77 9.93
N LEU A 51 -12.52 -23.60 9.21
CA LEU A 51 -12.91 -24.44 8.08
C LEU A 51 -12.43 -23.92 6.73
N TYR A 52 -12.35 -22.60 6.57
CA TYR A 52 -12.06 -21.93 5.30
C TYR A 52 -10.80 -21.09 5.40
N THR A 53 -10.18 -20.86 4.24
CA THR A 53 -8.97 -20.06 4.14
C THR A 53 -9.23 -18.85 3.24
N ALA A 54 -8.88 -17.66 3.73
CA ALA A 54 -8.85 -16.45 2.92
C ALA A 54 -7.41 -16.07 2.54
N GLN A 55 -7.22 -15.50 1.35
CA GLN A 55 -5.93 -15.03 0.86
C GLN A 55 -6.06 -13.66 0.21
N GLY A 56 -5.10 -12.77 0.49
CA GLY A 56 -4.97 -11.49 -0.18
C GLY A 56 -4.23 -11.64 -1.50
N GLY A 57 -4.61 -10.82 -2.47
CA GLY A 57 -3.96 -10.76 -3.77
C GLY A 57 -3.08 -9.51 -3.93
N VAL A 58 -2.83 -9.13 -5.20
CA VAL A 58 -2.03 -7.98 -5.58
C VAL A 58 -2.83 -7.06 -6.48
N VAL A 59 -2.82 -5.76 -6.19
CA VAL A 59 -3.35 -4.69 -7.05
C VAL A 59 -2.19 -3.91 -7.62
N ASN A 60 -2.09 -3.80 -8.96
CA ASN A 60 -1.09 -3.01 -9.64
C ASN A 60 -1.75 -1.82 -10.33
N LYS A 61 -1.24 -0.62 -10.08
CA LYS A 61 -1.72 0.64 -10.67
C LYS A 61 -0.59 1.33 -11.42
N PRO A 62 -0.83 1.89 -12.61
CA PRO A 62 0.12 2.78 -13.27
C PRO A 62 0.44 4.00 -12.39
N TYR A 63 1.57 4.66 -12.65
CA TYR A 63 1.90 5.93 -12.01
C TYR A 63 0.77 6.96 -12.13
N GLY A 64 0.50 7.68 -11.04
CA GLY A 64 -0.55 8.71 -10.99
C GLY A 64 -2.00 8.20 -10.89
N GLN A 65 -2.20 6.87 -10.91
CA GLN A 65 -3.50 6.26 -10.64
C GLN A 65 -3.63 5.95 -9.15
N THR A 66 -4.88 5.81 -8.67
CA THR A 66 -5.17 5.39 -7.30
C THR A 66 -5.93 4.07 -7.29
N ALA A 67 -5.63 3.21 -6.32
CA ALA A 67 -6.42 2.01 -6.11
C ALA A 67 -7.73 2.36 -5.37
N THR A 68 -8.81 1.71 -5.75
CA THR A 68 -10.11 1.84 -5.10
C THR A 68 -10.33 0.73 -4.09
N ASN A 69 -11.30 0.93 -3.18
CA ASN A 69 -11.68 -0.10 -2.23
C ASN A 69 -12.15 -1.38 -2.95
N ASP A 70 -12.94 -1.23 -4.02
CA ASP A 70 -13.48 -2.38 -4.77
C ASP A 70 -12.36 -3.19 -5.45
N GLU A 71 -11.30 -2.54 -5.94
CA GLU A 71 -10.14 -3.23 -6.49
C GLU A 71 -9.36 -3.99 -5.42
N VAL A 72 -9.21 -3.40 -4.22
CA VAL A 72 -8.50 -4.03 -3.10
C VAL A 72 -9.28 -5.24 -2.58
N ILE A 73 -10.57 -5.12 -2.33
CA ILE A 73 -11.38 -6.25 -1.85
C ILE A 73 -11.58 -7.30 -2.95
N GLY A 74 -11.63 -6.88 -4.22
CA GLY A 74 -11.85 -7.75 -5.38
C GLY A 74 -10.73 -8.76 -5.66
N VAL A 75 -9.52 -8.55 -5.12
CA VAL A 75 -8.39 -9.50 -5.25
C VAL A 75 -8.26 -10.46 -4.06
N VAL A 76 -9.16 -10.36 -3.08
CA VAL A 76 -9.23 -11.33 -1.99
C VAL A 76 -9.93 -12.59 -2.47
N THR A 77 -9.34 -13.73 -2.22
CA THR A 77 -9.89 -15.05 -2.56
C THR A 77 -10.15 -15.85 -1.30
N THR A 78 -11.15 -16.71 -1.34
CA THR A 78 -11.45 -17.66 -0.26
C THR A 78 -12.09 -18.92 -0.87
N ASP A 79 -11.92 -20.05 -0.19
CA ASP A 79 -12.59 -21.31 -0.51
C ASP A 79 -13.95 -21.45 0.18
N ALA A 80 -14.34 -20.45 1.00
CA ALA A 80 -15.66 -20.41 1.59
C ALA A 80 -16.74 -20.17 0.52
N PRO A 81 -17.88 -20.91 0.57
CA PRO A 81 -18.99 -20.65 -0.32
C PRO A 81 -19.63 -19.27 0.00
N ALA A 82 -20.24 -18.65 -1.02
CA ALA A 82 -20.71 -17.26 -0.96
C ALA A 82 -21.68 -16.99 0.21
N GLU A 83 -22.53 -17.96 0.55
CA GLU A 83 -23.47 -17.86 1.67
C GLU A 83 -22.79 -17.86 3.05
N LYS A 84 -21.52 -18.25 3.11
CA LYS A 84 -20.70 -18.20 4.30
C LYS A 84 -19.95 -16.88 4.47
N ILE A 85 -19.94 -16.02 3.48
CA ILE A 85 -19.27 -14.72 3.54
C ILE A 85 -20.29 -13.64 3.91
N GLN A 86 -20.10 -13.02 5.07
CA GLN A 86 -20.90 -11.89 5.51
C GLN A 86 -20.38 -10.56 4.91
N SER A 87 -19.06 -10.34 4.95
CA SER A 87 -18.46 -9.13 4.40
C SER A 87 -16.97 -9.29 4.12
N ILE A 88 -16.45 -8.51 3.16
CA ILE A 88 -15.02 -8.31 2.91
C ILE A 88 -14.79 -6.80 2.90
N VAL A 89 -13.93 -6.28 3.78
CA VAL A 89 -13.69 -4.84 3.93
C VAL A 89 -12.21 -4.54 4.15
N ALA A 90 -11.70 -3.50 3.49
CA ALA A 90 -10.38 -2.96 3.81
C ALA A 90 -10.44 -2.28 5.19
N VAL A 91 -9.49 -2.62 6.07
CA VAL A 91 -9.42 -2.10 7.44
C VAL A 91 -8.51 -0.89 7.50
N ASP A 92 -7.45 -0.89 6.68
CA ASP A 92 -6.51 0.21 6.58
C ASP A 92 -6.92 1.20 5.48
N ALA A 93 -6.39 2.42 5.59
CA ALA A 93 -6.44 3.36 4.49
C ALA A 93 -5.61 2.82 3.31
N ILE A 94 -6.16 2.90 2.10
CA ILE A 94 -5.46 2.47 0.89
C ILE A 94 -4.36 3.50 0.59
N PRO A 95 -3.08 3.09 0.52
CA PRO A 95 -1.99 3.97 0.11
C PRO A 95 -2.25 4.55 -1.27
N THR A 96 -1.67 5.71 -1.57
CA THR A 96 -1.82 6.38 -2.88
C THR A 96 -0.57 6.33 -3.74
N THR A 97 0.55 5.87 -3.19
CA THR A 97 1.86 5.78 -3.87
C THR A 97 2.70 4.65 -3.26
N GLY A 98 3.74 4.25 -3.95
CA GLY A 98 4.77 3.31 -3.47
C GLY A 98 4.59 1.89 -3.98
N GLN A 99 5.63 1.09 -3.77
CA GLN A 99 5.68 -0.33 -4.11
C GLN A 99 5.49 -1.17 -2.83
N ASN A 100 4.92 -2.37 -2.98
CA ASN A 100 4.73 -3.34 -1.90
C ASN A 100 3.96 -2.77 -0.70
N GLN A 101 2.95 -1.95 -0.95
CA GLN A 101 2.16 -1.32 0.11
C GLN A 101 1.12 -2.31 0.64
N PRO A 102 1.20 -2.71 1.94
CA PRO A 102 0.24 -3.63 2.52
C PRO A 102 -1.06 -2.93 2.89
N VAL A 103 -2.19 -3.60 2.63
CA VAL A 103 -3.52 -3.19 3.10
C VAL A 103 -4.16 -4.39 3.78
N ASN A 104 -4.49 -4.27 5.06
CA ASN A 104 -5.23 -5.30 5.77
C ASN A 104 -6.69 -5.31 5.31
N VAL A 105 -7.17 -6.49 4.95
CA VAL A 105 -8.56 -6.73 4.55
C VAL A 105 -9.15 -7.78 5.48
N LYS A 106 -10.29 -7.45 6.08
CA LYS A 106 -11.03 -8.35 6.96
C LYS A 106 -12.10 -9.07 6.16
N VAL A 107 -12.09 -10.41 6.23
CA VAL A 107 -13.15 -11.30 5.76
C VAL A 107 -13.95 -11.73 6.98
N THR A 108 -15.23 -11.43 7.02
CA THR A 108 -16.12 -11.83 8.10
C THR A 108 -17.06 -12.90 7.57
N TYR A 109 -17.13 -14.02 8.30
CA TYR A 109 -17.99 -15.15 7.96
C TYR A 109 -19.39 -15.05 8.60
N ALA A 110 -20.32 -15.88 8.12
CA ALA A 110 -21.72 -15.86 8.54
C ALA A 110 -21.92 -16.21 10.03
N ASP A 111 -21.01 -16.98 10.62
CA ASP A 111 -20.99 -17.30 12.04
C ASP A 111 -20.40 -16.20 12.94
N GLY A 112 -19.90 -15.09 12.33
CA GLY A 112 -19.27 -13.96 13.00
C GLY A 112 -17.76 -14.11 13.21
N SER A 113 -17.18 -15.27 12.92
CA SER A 113 -15.72 -15.45 12.89
C SER A 113 -15.10 -14.66 11.73
N ASN A 114 -13.79 -14.41 11.77
CA ASN A 114 -13.17 -13.59 10.73
C ASN A 114 -11.69 -13.88 10.54
N ASP A 115 -11.22 -13.68 9.30
CA ASP A 115 -9.81 -13.64 8.92
C ASP A 115 -9.36 -12.22 8.60
N THR A 116 -8.07 -11.97 8.76
CA THR A 116 -7.42 -10.78 8.24
C THR A 116 -6.33 -11.18 7.28
N VAL A 117 -6.43 -10.72 6.04
CA VAL A 117 -5.47 -11.00 4.97
C VAL A 117 -4.80 -9.72 4.51
N ILE A 118 -3.60 -9.83 3.94
CA ILE A 118 -2.87 -8.69 3.40
C ILE A 118 -3.02 -8.68 1.88
N VAL A 119 -3.56 -7.59 1.35
CA VAL A 119 -3.52 -7.25 -0.07
C VAL A 119 -2.33 -6.33 -0.31
N THR A 120 -1.51 -6.64 -1.30
CA THR A 120 -0.37 -5.80 -1.67
C THR A 120 -0.78 -4.85 -2.80
N VAL A 121 -0.56 -3.55 -2.61
CA VAL A 121 -0.82 -2.54 -3.64
C VAL A 121 0.52 -2.00 -4.16
N ASN A 122 0.71 -2.02 -5.47
CA ASN A 122 1.88 -1.49 -6.17
C ASN A 122 1.46 -0.35 -7.09
N TYR A 123 2.19 0.74 -7.04
CA TYR A 123 2.06 1.85 -7.98
C TYR A 123 3.27 1.90 -8.90
N GLY A 124 3.05 2.09 -10.21
CA GLY A 124 4.10 2.31 -11.18
C GLY A 124 5.00 3.50 -10.81
N LEU A 125 6.22 3.49 -11.27
CA LEU A 125 7.17 4.57 -11.04
C LEU A 125 7.02 5.66 -12.12
N ALA A 126 7.45 6.89 -11.81
CA ALA A 126 7.46 7.96 -12.79
C ALA A 126 8.37 7.64 -13.98
N THR A 127 9.47 6.93 -13.76
CA THR A 127 10.37 6.42 -14.83
C THR A 127 9.69 5.47 -15.82
N ASP A 128 8.60 4.82 -15.45
CA ASP A 128 7.82 3.96 -16.35
C ASP A 128 6.82 4.76 -17.20
N ALA A 129 6.49 5.98 -16.75
CA ALA A 129 5.44 6.81 -17.34
C ALA A 129 5.97 8.00 -18.13
N TYR A 130 7.20 8.44 -17.87
CA TYR A 130 7.81 9.61 -18.47
C TYR A 130 9.17 9.28 -19.08
N ASP A 131 9.50 9.97 -20.16
CA ASP A 131 10.77 9.85 -20.88
C ASP A 131 11.36 11.25 -21.09
N PRO A 132 12.36 11.67 -20.29
CA PRO A 132 12.95 12.99 -20.40
C PRO A 132 13.83 13.09 -21.66
N ALA A 133 13.54 14.07 -22.50
CA ALA A 133 14.25 14.32 -23.73
C ALA A 133 15.42 15.31 -23.55
N GLY A 134 16.62 14.90 -23.92
CA GLY A 134 17.82 15.74 -23.88
C GLY A 134 17.87 16.77 -25.00
N GLN A 135 18.49 17.92 -24.71
CA GLN A 135 18.87 18.94 -25.72
C GLN A 135 20.27 19.49 -25.42
N ALA A 136 20.94 19.97 -26.44
CA ALA A 136 22.24 20.60 -26.27
C ALA A 136 22.15 21.90 -25.46
N ILE A 137 23.17 22.14 -24.63
CA ILE A 137 23.33 23.37 -23.85
C ILE A 137 24.55 24.13 -24.40
N THR A 138 24.42 25.45 -24.59
CA THR A 138 25.56 26.32 -24.96
C THR A 138 25.92 27.19 -23.75
N VAL A 139 27.21 27.22 -23.39
CA VAL A 139 27.74 28.02 -22.29
C VAL A 139 29.07 28.67 -22.68
N ASP A 140 29.43 29.72 -21.96
CA ASP A 140 30.77 30.34 -22.12
C ASP A 140 31.80 29.52 -21.33
N LYS A 141 33.07 29.59 -21.83
CA LYS A 141 34.23 28.96 -21.20
C LYS A 141 34.31 29.30 -19.71
N GLY A 142 34.45 28.25 -18.85
CA GLY A 142 34.53 28.36 -17.39
C GLY A 142 33.20 28.54 -16.69
N SER A 143 32.07 28.63 -17.42
CA SER A 143 30.73 28.71 -16.82
C SER A 143 30.21 27.34 -16.37
N GLN A 144 29.37 27.31 -15.36
CA GLN A 144 28.68 26.09 -14.91
C GLN A 144 27.31 25.97 -15.60
N PRO A 145 27.08 24.94 -16.45
CA PRO A 145 25.80 24.76 -17.11
C PRO A 145 24.72 24.34 -16.06
N ASN A 146 23.52 24.91 -16.25
CA ASN A 146 22.36 24.46 -15.48
C ASN A 146 21.78 23.17 -16.07
N ALA A 147 21.75 22.08 -15.32
CA ALA A 147 21.27 20.78 -15.79
C ALA A 147 19.84 20.82 -16.35
N ALA A 148 18.95 21.62 -15.73
CA ALA A 148 17.60 21.77 -16.22
C ALA A 148 17.46 22.26 -17.63
N ASP A 149 18.44 23.05 -18.13
CA ASP A 149 18.40 23.59 -19.49
C ASP A 149 18.74 22.54 -20.57
N GLY A 150 19.29 21.41 -20.15
CA GLY A 150 19.54 20.27 -21.02
C GLY A 150 18.33 19.32 -21.21
N ILE A 151 17.18 19.62 -20.60
CA ILE A 151 15.95 18.83 -20.77
C ILE A 151 14.94 19.62 -21.59
N ALA A 152 14.60 19.10 -22.77
CA ALA A 152 13.75 19.78 -23.74
C ALA A 152 12.25 19.79 -23.32
N ASN A 153 11.76 18.68 -22.76
CA ASN A 153 10.35 18.46 -22.46
C ASN A 153 10.01 18.61 -20.98
N LYS A 154 10.67 19.51 -20.26
CA LYS A 154 10.44 19.76 -18.81
C LYS A 154 8.96 19.98 -18.45
N ALA A 155 8.20 20.60 -19.35
CA ALA A 155 6.80 20.92 -19.11
C ALA A 155 5.88 19.67 -19.10
N ASP A 156 6.35 18.58 -19.70
CA ASP A 156 5.61 17.30 -19.77
C ASP A 156 5.93 16.40 -18.59
N LEU A 157 6.97 16.73 -17.81
CA LEU A 157 7.38 15.95 -16.64
C LEU A 157 6.59 16.35 -15.39
N PRO A 158 6.49 15.45 -14.38
CA PRO A 158 5.78 15.75 -13.14
C PRO A 158 6.25 17.04 -12.47
N ALA A 159 5.32 17.79 -11.89
CA ALA A 159 5.65 18.93 -11.05
C ALA A 159 6.61 18.51 -9.91
N ASN A 160 7.56 19.39 -9.57
CA ASN A 160 8.63 19.14 -8.58
C ASN A 160 9.69 18.11 -9.02
N THR A 161 9.78 17.75 -10.30
CA THR A 161 10.94 17.05 -10.84
C THR A 161 12.18 17.92 -10.69
N THR A 162 13.30 17.33 -10.26
CA THR A 162 14.59 18.02 -10.08
C THR A 162 15.64 17.50 -11.05
N TYR A 163 16.62 18.35 -11.37
CA TYR A 163 17.64 18.10 -12.36
C TYR A 163 19.01 18.37 -11.77
N GLY A 164 19.91 17.44 -11.90
CA GLY A 164 21.29 17.58 -11.45
C GLY A 164 22.28 16.91 -12.39
N TRP A 165 23.52 17.42 -12.46
CA TRP A 165 24.57 16.71 -13.15
C TRP A 165 25.04 15.49 -12.34
N ALA A 166 25.18 14.34 -13.01
CA ALA A 166 25.75 13.14 -12.39
C ALA A 166 27.20 13.35 -11.94
N ALA A 167 27.94 14.18 -12.68
CA ALA A 167 29.28 14.66 -12.37
C ALA A 167 29.46 16.09 -12.93
N PRO A 168 30.33 16.93 -12.32
CA PRO A 168 30.62 18.26 -12.87
C PRO A 168 31.04 18.20 -14.34
N VAL A 169 30.47 19.07 -15.17
CA VAL A 169 30.84 19.18 -16.58
C VAL A 169 32.07 20.07 -16.70
N ASP A 170 33.11 19.60 -17.43
CA ASP A 170 34.30 20.39 -17.69
C ASP A 170 34.00 21.38 -18.83
N THR A 171 34.05 22.68 -18.52
CA THR A 171 33.84 23.78 -19.45
C THR A 171 35.14 24.64 -19.63
N SER A 172 36.28 24.13 -19.17
CA SER A 172 37.56 24.85 -19.21
C SER A 172 38.11 25.04 -20.60
N THR A 173 37.71 24.24 -21.56
CA THR A 173 38.20 24.25 -22.94
C THR A 173 37.03 24.41 -23.92
N PRO A 174 37.11 25.38 -24.87
CA PRO A 174 36.09 25.53 -25.91
C PRO A 174 35.96 24.30 -26.81
N GLY A 175 34.72 24.01 -27.23
CA GLY A 175 34.38 22.84 -28.03
C GLY A 175 33.12 22.15 -27.52
N THR A 176 32.88 20.95 -28.01
CA THR A 176 31.74 20.15 -27.56
C THR A 176 32.21 19.08 -26.58
N THR A 177 31.63 19.07 -25.41
CA THR A 177 31.74 17.99 -24.40
C THR A 177 30.36 17.40 -24.14
N SER A 178 30.27 16.35 -23.33
CA SER A 178 28.99 15.78 -22.94
C SER A 178 28.87 15.69 -21.42
N GLY A 179 27.63 15.73 -20.92
CA GLY A 179 27.34 15.54 -19.55
C GLY A 179 26.10 14.67 -19.38
N THR A 180 26.02 13.95 -18.25
CA THR A 180 24.84 13.17 -17.90
C THR A 180 24.04 13.93 -16.87
N ILE A 181 22.76 14.17 -17.15
CA ILE A 181 21.77 14.77 -16.25
C ILE A 181 21.01 13.66 -15.54
N VAL A 182 20.92 13.73 -14.23
CA VAL A 182 20.03 12.91 -13.41
C VAL A 182 18.73 13.67 -13.24
N VAL A 183 17.64 13.11 -13.73
CA VAL A 183 16.28 13.61 -13.57
C VAL A 183 15.66 12.84 -12.42
N THR A 184 15.34 13.50 -11.32
CA THR A 184 14.74 12.87 -10.13
C THR A 184 13.28 13.29 -10.00
N TYR A 185 12.40 12.31 -10.02
CA TYR A 185 10.95 12.51 -9.92
C TYR A 185 10.47 12.61 -8.47
N PRO A 186 9.24 13.11 -8.23
CA PRO A 186 8.68 13.27 -6.88
C PRO A 186 8.52 11.95 -6.09
N ASP A 187 8.42 10.82 -6.78
CA ASP A 187 8.36 9.48 -6.16
C ASP A 187 9.74 8.91 -5.82
N GLY A 188 10.83 9.66 -6.10
CA GLY A 188 12.21 9.27 -5.88
C GLY A 188 12.82 8.42 -6.98
N SER A 189 12.07 8.03 -8.01
CA SER A 189 12.60 7.35 -9.19
C SER A 189 13.45 8.32 -10.05
N MET A 190 14.38 7.80 -10.84
CA MET A 190 15.36 8.62 -11.55
C MET A 190 15.61 8.10 -12.96
N ASP A 191 15.73 9.04 -13.89
CA ASP A 191 16.26 8.81 -15.23
C ASP A 191 17.61 9.48 -15.41
N GLN A 192 18.35 9.05 -16.41
CA GLN A 192 19.61 9.64 -16.83
C GLN A 192 19.56 10.02 -18.30
N VAL A 193 19.91 11.28 -18.60
CA VAL A 193 19.91 11.81 -19.96
C VAL A 193 21.29 12.37 -20.27
N THR A 194 21.96 11.86 -21.33
CA THR A 194 23.21 12.40 -21.79
C THR A 194 22.96 13.52 -22.82
N VAL A 195 23.56 14.66 -22.60
CA VAL A 195 23.41 15.84 -23.49
C VAL A 195 24.77 16.41 -23.91
N ASP A 196 24.81 17.04 -25.07
CA ASP A 196 25.96 17.79 -25.49
C ASP A 196 26.01 19.15 -24.80
N VAL A 197 27.21 19.54 -24.37
CA VAL A 197 27.52 20.88 -23.85
C VAL A 197 28.52 21.55 -24.77
N ILE A 198 28.07 22.62 -25.43
CA ILE A 198 28.86 23.41 -26.37
C ILE A 198 29.47 24.57 -25.58
N VAL A 199 30.80 24.56 -25.46
CA VAL A 199 31.56 25.59 -24.76
C VAL A 199 32.10 26.59 -25.78
N ASN A 200 31.61 27.82 -25.69
CA ASN A 200 32.07 28.93 -26.53
C ASN A 200 33.34 29.55 -25.97
N GLU A 201 34.19 30.07 -26.84
CA GLU A 201 35.29 30.96 -26.46
C GLU A 201 34.68 32.25 -25.87
N ASN A 202 35.30 32.81 -24.85
CA ASN A 202 34.90 34.13 -24.36
C ASN A 202 35.26 35.21 -25.42
N ALA A 203 34.35 36.14 -25.65
CA ALA A 203 34.61 37.26 -26.52
C ALA A 203 35.88 38.05 -26.07
N THR A 204 36.74 38.38 -26.98
CA THR A 204 37.92 39.19 -26.67
C THR A 204 37.57 40.69 -26.63
N ASP A 205 38.38 41.51 -25.93
CA ASP A 205 38.15 42.95 -25.88
C ASP A 205 38.16 43.60 -27.27
N THR A 206 38.89 43.03 -28.23
CA THR A 206 38.91 43.50 -29.63
C THR A 206 37.62 43.22 -30.38
N GLU A 207 36.84 42.18 -29.95
CA GLU A 207 35.52 41.88 -30.52
C GLU A 207 34.42 42.71 -29.84
N LEU A 208 34.58 43.05 -28.55
CA LEU A 208 33.65 43.81 -27.74
C LEU A 208 33.77 45.35 -27.97
N TYR A 209 34.98 45.82 -28.29
CA TYR A 209 35.27 47.25 -28.37
C TYR A 209 35.93 47.62 -29.71
N THR A 210 35.35 48.56 -30.41
CA THR A 210 35.95 49.14 -31.61
C THR A 210 36.81 50.37 -31.24
N ALA A 211 38.11 50.30 -31.48
CA ALA A 211 38.98 51.45 -31.30
C ALA A 211 38.65 52.53 -32.34
N GLN A 212 38.33 53.76 -31.92
CA GLN A 212 38.14 54.88 -32.83
C GLN A 212 39.48 55.69 -33.00
N GLY A 213 39.94 55.81 -34.21
CA GLY A 213 41.08 56.66 -34.49
C GLY A 213 40.71 58.13 -34.34
N GLY A 214 41.44 58.89 -33.54
CA GLY A 214 41.36 60.35 -33.49
C GLY A 214 42.37 60.97 -34.45
N VAL A 215 41.96 62.05 -35.12
CA VAL A 215 42.88 62.84 -35.86
C VAL A 215 43.68 63.70 -34.87
N VAL A 216 45.00 63.61 -34.95
CA VAL A 216 45.96 64.44 -34.19
C VAL A 216 46.25 65.75 -34.98
#